data_5be7e4f434cc3caab1e359831087fe2b
#
_entry.id   5be7e4f434cc3caab1e359831087fe2b
#
_cell.length_a   1.000
_cell.length_b   1.000
_cell.length_c   1.000
_cell.angle_alpha   90.00
_cell.angle_beta   90.00
_cell.angle_gamma   90.00
#
_symmetry.space_group_name_H-M   'P 1'
#
loop_
_entity.id
_entity.type
_entity.pdbx_description
1 polymer ?
#
loop_
_entity_poly.entity_id
_entity_poly.type
_entity_poly.pdbx_seq_one_letter_code
_entity_poly.pdbx_strand_id
1 'polypeptide(L)'
;MIKIFINLLTSIRIIFAFFIFLLVSLESNYSIAFLLFFLAGITDYFDGFLARKYDASSDIGEILDPIADKILIIFILFALAVNLSSYLIGFMSSIIISREIWVSALRDYNARNNNIDATKVIYIAKMKTTIQLFTISVYLLGLALSNMLILIIGDIFLIISTLITTYTGYLYTVQSFAKKSTYWFFLYIL
;
A
#
# COMPACT_ATOMS: atom_id res chain seq x y z
N MET A 1 -23.06 5.12 16.45
CA MET A 1 -22.93 3.70 16.14
C MET A 1 -22.22 3.44 14.82
N ILE A 2 -22.63 4.02 13.70
CA ILE A 2 -22.02 3.77 12.37
C ILE A 2 -20.52 4.11 12.33
N LYS A 3 -20.10 5.24 12.88
CA LYS A 3 -18.65 5.63 12.95
C LYS A 3 -17.80 4.60 13.69
N ILE A 4 -18.33 4.04 14.79
CA ILE A 4 -17.61 3.00 15.56
C ILE A 4 -17.50 1.72 14.72
N PHE A 5 -18.54 1.35 13.99
CA PHE A 5 -18.53 0.19 13.13
C PHE A 5 -17.53 0.31 11.98
N ILE A 6 -17.43 1.49 11.35
CA ILE A 6 -16.45 1.77 10.29
C ILE A 6 -15.03 1.65 10.86
N ASN A 7 -14.72 2.30 11.98
CA ASN A 7 -13.41 2.21 12.62
C ASN A 7 -13.06 0.77 13.04
N LEU A 8 -14.07 -0.03 13.41
CA LEU A 8 -13.87 -1.44 13.72
C LEU A 8 -13.46 -2.23 12.48
N LEU A 9 -14.08 -2.00 11.32
CA LEU A 9 -13.72 -2.65 10.06
C LEU A 9 -12.26 -2.35 9.68
N THR A 10 -11.84 -1.08 9.81
CA THR A 10 -10.44 -0.69 9.57
C THR A 10 -9.47 -1.36 10.55
N SER A 11 -9.85 -1.46 11.84
CA SER A 11 -9.03 -2.14 12.85
C SER A 11 -8.90 -3.64 12.58
N ILE A 12 -9.96 -4.30 12.12
CA ILE A 12 -9.95 -5.71 11.73
C ILE A 12 -8.94 -5.95 10.60
N ARG A 13 -8.77 -5.02 9.66
CA ARG A 13 -7.78 -5.12 8.59
C ARG A 13 -6.35 -5.20 9.13
N ILE A 14 -6.02 -4.46 10.17
CA ILE A 14 -4.71 -4.53 10.83
C ILE A 14 -4.51 -5.91 11.49
N ILE A 15 -5.56 -6.44 12.11
CA ILE A 15 -5.54 -7.78 12.70
C ILE A 15 -5.33 -8.84 11.60
N PHE A 16 -6.03 -8.72 10.47
CA PHE A 16 -5.85 -9.62 9.33
C PHE A 16 -4.42 -9.55 8.78
N ALA A 17 -3.82 -8.35 8.68
CA ALA A 17 -2.44 -8.20 8.24
C ALA A 17 -1.47 -9.00 9.11
N PHE A 18 -1.64 -8.96 10.44
CA PHE A 18 -0.84 -9.71 11.39
C PHE A 18 -1.03 -11.24 11.23
N PHE A 19 -2.27 -11.71 11.11
CA PHE A 19 -2.54 -13.13 10.93
C PHE A 19 -2.03 -13.64 9.58
N ILE A 20 -2.19 -12.88 8.49
CA ILE A 20 -1.66 -13.24 7.17
C ILE A 20 -0.12 -13.35 7.26
N PHE A 21 0.53 -12.39 7.92
CA PHE A 21 1.97 -12.44 8.14
C PHE A 21 2.39 -13.74 8.82
N LEU A 22 1.74 -14.13 9.92
CA LEU A 22 2.04 -15.36 10.63
C LEU A 22 1.80 -16.60 9.77
N LEU A 23 0.65 -16.69 9.10
CA LEU A 23 0.30 -17.84 8.27
C LEU A 23 1.28 -18.06 7.12
N VAL A 24 1.75 -16.97 6.50
CA VAL A 24 2.72 -17.04 5.39
C VAL A 24 4.11 -17.31 5.91
N SER A 25 4.59 -16.60 6.95
CA SER A 25 5.95 -16.74 7.46
C SER A 25 6.20 -18.09 8.14
N LEU A 26 5.17 -18.69 8.76
CA LEU A 26 5.25 -20.01 9.41
C LEU A 26 4.85 -21.17 8.48
N GLU A 27 4.63 -20.90 7.20
CA GLU A 27 4.26 -21.88 6.17
C GLU A 27 3.03 -22.75 6.56
N SER A 28 2.13 -22.19 7.40
CA SER A 28 1.08 -22.99 8.01
C SER A 28 -0.13 -23.21 7.11
N ASN A 29 -0.67 -22.15 6.47
CA ASN A 29 -1.82 -22.27 5.59
C ASN A 29 -1.98 -21.08 4.63
N TYR A 30 -1.48 -21.22 3.42
CA TYR A 30 -1.54 -20.18 2.40
C TYR A 30 -2.95 -19.90 1.87
N SER A 31 -3.81 -20.93 1.85
CA SER A 31 -5.21 -20.75 1.40
C SER A 31 -6.00 -19.87 2.37
N ILE A 32 -5.80 -20.05 3.68
CA ILE A 32 -6.41 -19.17 4.68
C ILE A 32 -5.81 -17.76 4.57
N ALA A 33 -4.50 -17.62 4.37
CA ALA A 33 -3.86 -16.32 4.17
C ALA A 33 -4.44 -15.57 2.97
N PHE A 34 -4.65 -16.27 1.84
CA PHE A 34 -5.30 -15.71 0.65
C PHE A 34 -6.74 -15.29 0.93
N LEU A 35 -7.53 -16.12 1.63
CA LEU A 35 -8.89 -15.79 2.01
C LEU A 35 -8.96 -14.55 2.92
N LEU A 36 -8.10 -14.47 3.94
CA LEU A 36 -8.04 -13.30 4.84
C LEU A 36 -7.64 -12.03 4.09
N PHE A 37 -6.73 -12.13 3.13
CA PHE A 37 -6.37 -11.01 2.28
C PHE A 37 -7.55 -10.51 1.45
N PHE A 38 -8.32 -11.43 0.86
CA PHE A 38 -9.52 -11.09 0.12
C PHE A 38 -10.59 -10.44 1.01
N LEU A 39 -10.79 -10.97 2.22
CA LEU A 39 -11.69 -10.39 3.22
C LEU A 39 -11.21 -8.98 3.65
N ALA A 40 -9.90 -8.76 3.80
CA ALA A 40 -9.35 -7.44 4.08
C ALA A 40 -9.69 -6.42 2.97
N GLY A 41 -9.60 -6.83 1.70
CA GLY A 41 -10.04 -5.99 0.57
C GLY A 41 -11.53 -5.70 0.56
N ILE A 42 -12.36 -6.67 0.93
CA ILE A 42 -13.81 -6.50 1.07
C ILE A 42 -14.13 -5.50 2.20
N THR A 43 -13.47 -5.62 3.35
CA THR A 43 -13.71 -4.69 4.48
C THR A 43 -13.34 -3.26 4.10
N ASP A 44 -12.26 -3.04 3.34
CA ASP A 44 -11.85 -1.73 2.81
C ASP A 44 -12.91 -1.11 1.88
N TYR A 45 -13.46 -1.93 0.99
CA TYR A 45 -14.54 -1.46 0.11
C TYR A 45 -15.78 -1.04 0.91
N PHE A 46 -16.16 -1.85 1.91
CA PHE A 46 -17.37 -1.60 2.71
C PHE A 46 -17.21 -0.40 3.64
N ASP A 47 -16.06 -0.21 4.31
CA ASP A 47 -15.86 0.96 5.18
C ASP A 47 -15.89 2.27 4.37
N GLY A 48 -15.20 2.30 3.22
CA GLY A 48 -15.25 3.44 2.32
C GLY A 48 -16.64 3.71 1.71
N PHE A 49 -17.41 2.66 1.39
CA PHE A 49 -18.79 2.79 0.92
C PHE A 49 -19.72 3.34 2.01
N LEU A 50 -19.64 2.79 3.22
CA LEU A 50 -20.47 3.20 4.35
C LEU A 50 -20.14 4.63 4.81
N ALA A 51 -18.86 4.99 4.87
CA ALA A 51 -18.43 6.34 5.21
C ALA A 51 -19.06 7.39 4.27
N ARG A 52 -18.99 7.14 2.97
CA ARG A 52 -19.58 8.05 1.95
C ARG A 52 -21.12 8.07 1.99
N LYS A 53 -21.76 6.91 2.16
CA LYS A 53 -23.22 6.78 2.14
C LYS A 53 -23.89 7.48 3.32
N TYR A 54 -23.25 7.46 4.48
CA TYR A 54 -23.84 7.97 5.73
C TYR A 54 -23.18 9.25 6.23
N ASP A 55 -22.26 9.85 5.45
CA ASP A 55 -21.45 11.01 5.85
C ASP A 55 -20.86 10.83 7.26
N ALA A 56 -20.37 9.62 7.51
CA ALA A 56 -19.97 9.14 8.83
C ALA A 56 -18.47 9.06 9.00
N SER A 57 -17.71 10.02 8.42
CA SER A 57 -16.28 10.15 8.68
C SER A 57 -16.01 10.46 10.17
N SER A 58 -14.90 9.96 10.68
CA SER A 58 -14.40 10.28 12.02
C SER A 58 -12.93 10.65 11.93
N ASP A 59 -12.47 11.57 12.80
CA ASP A 59 -11.07 12.01 12.84
C ASP A 59 -10.10 10.82 13.00
N ILE A 60 -10.51 9.82 13.79
CA ILE A 60 -9.75 8.58 13.98
C ILE A 60 -9.74 7.74 12.69
N GLY A 61 -10.88 7.62 11.99
CA GLY A 61 -10.97 6.87 10.73
C GLY A 61 -10.09 7.48 9.65
N GLU A 62 -10.09 8.79 9.49
CA GLU A 62 -9.23 9.51 8.52
C GLU A 62 -7.74 9.23 8.71
N ILE A 63 -7.32 8.95 9.95
CA ILE A 63 -5.94 8.57 10.27
C ILE A 63 -5.72 7.07 10.10
N LEU A 64 -6.66 6.24 10.58
CA LEU A 64 -6.53 4.79 10.61
C LEU A 64 -6.57 4.16 9.21
N ASP A 65 -7.43 4.62 8.31
CA ASP A 65 -7.59 4.03 6.98
C ASP A 65 -6.29 4.01 6.17
N PRO A 66 -5.57 5.16 5.99
CA PRO A 66 -4.30 5.14 5.26
C PRO A 66 -3.20 4.35 5.96
N ILE A 67 -3.28 4.18 7.28
CA ILE A 67 -2.32 3.40 8.06
C ILE A 67 -2.59 1.90 7.90
N ALA A 68 -3.85 1.47 8.00
CA ALA A 68 -4.25 0.07 7.88
C ALA A 68 -3.87 -0.52 6.51
N ASP A 69 -4.09 0.25 5.43
CA ASP A 69 -3.71 -0.16 4.08
C ASP A 69 -2.20 -0.37 3.94
N LYS A 70 -1.41 0.55 4.49
CA LYS A 70 0.05 0.43 4.45
C LYS A 70 0.54 -0.74 5.28
N ILE A 71 0.00 -0.94 6.48
CA ILE A 71 0.35 -2.05 7.36
C ILE A 71 0.06 -3.38 6.64
N LEU A 72 -1.10 -3.52 6.01
CA LEU A 72 -1.47 -4.73 5.27
C LEU A 72 -0.42 -5.06 4.19
N ILE A 73 -0.08 -4.09 3.35
CA ILE A 73 0.89 -4.28 2.25
C ILE A 73 2.28 -4.60 2.81
N ILE A 74 2.75 -3.86 3.82
CA ILE A 74 4.08 -4.03 4.41
C ILE A 74 4.23 -5.42 5.03
N PHE A 75 3.25 -5.84 5.86
CA PHE A 75 3.31 -7.13 6.53
C PHE A 75 3.34 -8.28 5.54
N ILE A 76 2.51 -8.23 4.49
CA ILE A 76 2.44 -9.33 3.52
C ILE A 76 3.69 -9.36 2.64
N LEU A 77 4.19 -8.22 2.16
CA LEU A 77 5.42 -8.19 1.36
C LEU A 77 6.63 -8.70 2.17
N PHE A 78 6.69 -8.36 3.46
CA PHE A 78 7.73 -8.86 4.33
C PHE A 78 7.60 -10.37 4.57
N ALA A 79 6.37 -10.87 4.80
CA ALA A 79 6.11 -12.30 4.94
C ALA A 79 6.50 -13.08 3.68
N LEU A 80 6.17 -12.55 2.49
CA LEU A 80 6.54 -13.16 1.21
C LEU A 80 8.07 -13.19 1.02
N ALA A 81 8.78 -12.11 1.37
CA ALA A 81 10.23 -12.05 1.27
C ALA A 81 10.90 -13.10 2.16
N VAL A 82 10.38 -13.30 3.37
CA VAL A 82 10.87 -14.31 4.33
C VAL A 82 10.54 -15.73 3.85
N ASN A 83 9.28 -15.98 3.51
CA ASN A 83 8.80 -17.31 3.11
C ASN A 83 9.50 -17.83 1.85
N LEU A 84 9.58 -16.99 0.81
CA LEU A 84 10.22 -17.36 -0.45
C LEU A 84 11.75 -17.18 -0.43
N SER A 85 12.33 -16.73 0.68
CA SER A 85 13.76 -16.42 0.82
C SER A 85 14.29 -15.59 -0.36
N SER A 86 13.49 -14.64 -0.84
CA SER A 86 13.73 -13.91 -2.09
C SER A 86 14.32 -12.53 -1.84
N TYR A 87 15.59 -12.34 -2.25
CA TYR A 87 16.23 -11.03 -2.24
C TYR A 87 15.53 -10.03 -3.16
N LEU A 88 14.96 -10.50 -4.28
CA LEU A 88 14.18 -9.67 -5.21
C LEU A 88 12.98 -9.06 -4.49
N ILE A 89 12.17 -9.89 -3.81
CA ILE A 89 10.98 -9.43 -3.09
C ILE A 89 11.39 -8.47 -1.98
N GLY A 90 12.42 -8.82 -1.20
CA GLY A 90 12.94 -7.97 -0.13
C GLY A 90 13.39 -6.60 -0.62
N PHE A 91 14.17 -6.55 -1.71
CA PHE A 91 14.67 -5.30 -2.29
C PHE A 91 13.54 -4.44 -2.87
N MET A 92 12.67 -5.01 -3.70
CA MET A 92 11.54 -4.28 -4.31
C MET A 92 10.56 -3.77 -3.24
N SER A 93 10.29 -4.57 -2.21
CA SER A 93 9.45 -4.16 -1.07
C SER A 93 10.07 -2.98 -0.31
N SER A 94 11.38 -2.98 -0.11
CA SER A 94 12.09 -1.87 0.55
C SER A 94 11.94 -0.56 -0.22
N ILE A 95 12.01 -0.60 -1.55
CA ILE A 95 11.77 0.57 -2.41
C ILE A 95 10.31 1.05 -2.27
N ILE A 96 9.35 0.13 -2.34
CA ILE A 96 7.93 0.46 -2.19
C ILE A 96 7.67 1.14 -0.84
N ILE A 97 8.15 0.57 0.25
CA ILE A 97 7.96 1.09 1.62
C ILE A 97 8.62 2.46 1.77
N SER A 98 9.87 2.61 1.33
CA SER A 98 10.60 3.87 1.40
C SER A 98 9.85 4.98 0.66
N ARG A 99 9.31 4.67 -0.52
CA ARG A 99 8.50 5.61 -1.29
C ARG A 99 7.19 5.97 -0.57
N GLU A 100 6.51 5.01 0.07
CA GLU A 100 5.28 5.29 0.82
C GLU A 100 5.53 6.26 1.97
N ILE A 101 6.64 6.09 2.69
CA ILE A 101 7.06 6.99 3.78
C ILE A 101 7.38 8.36 3.19
N TRP A 102 8.16 8.42 2.11
CA TRP A 102 8.55 9.66 1.45
C TRP A 102 7.35 10.50 0.99
N VAL A 103 6.41 9.88 0.27
CA VAL A 103 5.21 10.60 -0.22
C VAL A 103 4.29 11.00 0.92
N SER A 104 4.23 10.24 2.02
CA SER A 104 3.47 10.66 3.20
C SER A 104 4.07 11.90 3.85
N ALA A 105 5.40 11.95 3.98
CA ALA A 105 6.10 13.13 4.49
C ALA A 105 5.92 14.36 3.56
N LEU A 106 5.95 14.15 2.22
CA LEU A 106 5.66 15.23 1.26
C LEU A 106 4.24 15.75 1.39
N ARG A 107 3.25 14.89 1.60
CA ARG A 107 1.86 15.32 1.81
C ARG A 107 1.72 16.17 3.07
N ASP A 108 2.31 15.75 4.18
CA ASP A 108 2.31 16.51 5.43
C ASP A 108 3.02 17.87 5.25
N TYR A 109 4.20 17.87 4.61
CA TYR A 109 4.92 19.09 4.28
C TYR A 109 4.08 20.07 3.43
N ASN A 110 3.42 19.59 2.38
CA ASN A 110 2.59 20.42 1.52
C ASN A 110 1.32 20.93 2.23
N ALA A 111 0.71 20.11 3.09
CA ALA A 111 -0.43 20.54 3.89
C ALA A 111 -0.07 21.70 4.82
N ARG A 112 1.06 21.61 5.52
CA ARG A 112 1.57 22.71 6.40
C ARG A 112 1.93 23.97 5.62
N ASN A 113 2.30 23.86 4.36
CA ASN A 113 2.67 25.01 3.51
C ASN A 113 1.51 25.51 2.62
N ASN A 114 0.27 25.09 2.88
CA ASN A 114 -0.92 25.44 2.08
C ASN A 114 -0.76 25.12 0.57
N ASN A 115 0.06 24.13 0.22
CA ASN A 115 0.32 23.71 -1.15
C ASN A 115 -0.46 22.43 -1.48
N ILE A 116 -1.75 22.43 -1.23
CA ILE A 116 -2.63 21.26 -1.35
C ILE A 116 -2.67 20.74 -2.80
N ASP A 117 -2.56 21.63 -3.78
CA ASP A 117 -2.58 21.26 -5.21
C ASP A 117 -1.44 20.33 -5.62
N ALA A 118 -0.27 20.44 -4.98
CA ALA A 118 0.89 19.59 -5.27
C ALA A 118 0.70 18.13 -4.84
N THR A 119 -0.32 17.85 -4.04
CA THR A 119 -0.62 16.50 -3.54
C THR A 119 -1.93 15.95 -4.07
N LYS A 120 -2.56 16.63 -5.04
CA LYS A 120 -3.73 16.07 -5.74
C LYS A 120 -3.39 14.72 -6.33
N VAL A 121 -4.24 13.73 -6.02
CA VAL A 121 -4.01 12.34 -6.42
C VAL A 121 -4.08 12.22 -7.93
N ILE A 122 -2.93 11.95 -8.56
CA ILE A 122 -2.84 11.68 -9.99
C ILE A 122 -3.48 10.30 -10.24
N TYR A 123 -4.18 10.13 -11.36
CA TYR A 123 -4.82 8.85 -11.73
C TYR A 123 -3.86 7.65 -11.65
N ILE A 124 -2.61 7.82 -12.09
CA ILE A 124 -1.55 6.80 -12.01
C ILE A 124 -1.28 6.37 -10.57
N ALA A 125 -1.43 7.28 -9.59
CA ALA A 125 -1.24 6.94 -8.17
C ALA A 125 -2.38 6.08 -7.60
N LYS A 126 -3.57 6.10 -8.20
CA LYS A 126 -4.65 5.15 -7.87
C LYS A 126 -4.35 3.77 -8.46
N MET A 127 -3.89 3.70 -9.70
CA MET A 127 -3.48 2.45 -10.33
C MET A 127 -2.37 1.72 -9.56
N LYS A 128 -1.43 2.47 -8.95
CA LYS A 128 -0.36 1.91 -8.12
C LYS A 128 -0.88 0.95 -7.06
N THR A 129 -1.85 1.38 -6.26
CA THR A 129 -2.40 0.57 -5.16
C THR A 129 -3.10 -0.67 -5.70
N THR A 130 -3.87 -0.54 -6.78
CA THR A 130 -4.53 -1.68 -7.43
C THR A 130 -3.52 -2.72 -7.91
N ILE A 131 -2.43 -2.28 -8.55
CA ILE A 131 -1.37 -3.20 -9.03
C ILE A 131 -0.65 -3.85 -7.85
N GLN A 132 -0.39 -3.14 -6.76
CA GLN A 132 0.21 -3.71 -5.55
C GLN A 132 -0.68 -4.81 -4.93
N LEU A 133 -1.97 -4.53 -4.75
CA LEU A 133 -2.92 -5.51 -4.23
C LEU A 133 -3.05 -6.72 -5.15
N PHE A 134 -3.07 -6.49 -6.47
CA PHE A 134 -3.09 -7.58 -7.44
C PHE A 134 -1.80 -8.42 -7.36
N THR A 135 -0.64 -7.80 -7.26
CA THR A 135 0.65 -8.49 -7.08
C THR A 135 0.63 -9.41 -5.86
N ILE A 136 0.16 -8.91 -4.72
CA ILE A 136 0.02 -9.69 -3.49
C ILE A 136 -0.95 -10.86 -3.70
N SER A 137 -2.10 -10.62 -4.35
CA SER A 137 -3.07 -11.68 -4.67
C SER A 137 -2.43 -12.80 -5.49
N VAL A 138 -1.63 -12.46 -6.50
CA VAL A 138 -0.95 -13.43 -7.37
C VAL A 138 0.05 -14.26 -6.55
N TYR A 139 0.85 -13.65 -5.69
CA TYR A 139 1.78 -14.40 -4.83
C TYR A 139 1.07 -15.36 -3.87
N LEU A 140 0.05 -14.86 -3.15
CA LEU A 140 -0.70 -15.69 -2.20
C LEU A 140 -1.42 -16.85 -2.91
N LEU A 141 -1.95 -16.61 -4.11
CA LEU A 141 -2.54 -17.67 -4.95
C LEU A 141 -1.48 -18.66 -5.41
N GLY A 142 -0.30 -18.20 -5.84
CA GLY A 142 0.82 -19.05 -6.24
C GLY A 142 1.29 -19.96 -5.11
N LEU A 143 1.38 -19.44 -3.89
CA LEU A 143 1.69 -20.22 -2.69
C LEU A 143 0.56 -21.21 -2.36
N ALA A 144 -0.71 -20.79 -2.40
CA ALA A 144 -1.85 -21.64 -2.09
C ALA A 144 -2.00 -22.81 -3.07
N LEU A 145 -1.65 -22.61 -4.34
CA LEU A 145 -1.69 -23.64 -5.38
C LEU A 145 -0.34 -24.36 -5.55
N SER A 146 0.70 -23.97 -4.81
CA SER A 146 2.07 -24.47 -4.95
C SER A 146 2.57 -24.44 -6.40
N ASN A 147 2.24 -23.36 -7.13
CA ASN A 147 2.50 -23.22 -8.55
C ASN A 147 3.60 -22.19 -8.83
N MET A 148 4.77 -22.67 -9.26
CA MET A 148 5.94 -21.84 -9.55
C MET A 148 5.71 -20.81 -10.67
N LEU A 149 4.91 -21.14 -11.69
CA LEU A 149 4.63 -20.20 -12.79
C LEU A 149 3.86 -18.98 -12.29
N ILE A 150 2.91 -19.16 -11.36
CA ILE A 150 2.15 -18.07 -10.76
C ILE A 150 3.08 -17.18 -9.90
N LEU A 151 4.05 -17.77 -9.19
CA LEU A 151 5.03 -16.99 -8.42
C LEU A 151 5.92 -16.14 -9.34
N ILE A 152 6.37 -16.67 -10.47
CA ILE A 152 7.14 -15.90 -11.47
C ILE A 152 6.31 -14.76 -12.05
N ILE A 153 5.02 -14.97 -12.30
CA ILE A 153 4.11 -13.88 -12.69
C ILE A 153 4.03 -12.83 -11.59
N GLY A 154 4.01 -13.24 -10.33
CA GLY A 154 4.08 -12.35 -9.16
C GLY A 154 5.34 -11.47 -9.17
N ASP A 155 6.51 -12.05 -9.48
CA ASP A 155 7.78 -11.30 -9.60
C ASP A 155 7.70 -10.23 -10.67
N ILE A 156 7.13 -10.55 -11.84
CA ILE A 156 6.95 -9.58 -12.93
C ILE A 156 6.04 -8.43 -12.50
N PHE A 157 4.90 -8.72 -11.88
CA PHE A 157 3.99 -7.69 -11.38
C PHE A 157 4.60 -6.87 -10.25
N LEU A 158 5.45 -7.46 -9.40
CA LEU A 158 6.17 -6.75 -8.35
C LEU A 158 7.14 -5.72 -8.94
N ILE A 159 7.91 -6.08 -9.96
CA ILE A 159 8.81 -5.17 -10.67
C ILE A 159 8.00 -4.02 -11.29
N ILE A 160 6.92 -4.32 -12.02
CA ILE A 160 6.05 -3.31 -12.63
C ILE A 160 5.48 -2.36 -11.56
N SER A 161 4.98 -2.92 -10.46
CA SER A 161 4.45 -2.16 -9.32
C SER A 161 5.50 -1.23 -8.72
N THR A 162 6.74 -1.70 -8.56
CA THR A 162 7.85 -0.92 -8.03
C THR A 162 8.22 0.24 -8.96
N LEU A 163 8.28 -0.01 -10.27
CA LEU A 163 8.56 1.04 -11.26
C LEU A 163 7.48 2.13 -11.24
N ILE A 164 6.19 1.76 -11.26
CA ILE A 164 5.08 2.71 -11.20
C ILE A 164 5.10 3.49 -9.88
N THR A 165 5.37 2.80 -8.77
CA THR A 165 5.45 3.41 -7.44
C THR A 165 6.58 4.44 -7.37
N THR A 166 7.76 4.12 -7.87
CA THR A 166 8.92 5.03 -7.91
C THR A 166 8.65 6.22 -8.81
N TYR A 167 8.13 5.98 -10.01
CA TYR A 167 7.78 7.05 -10.96
C TYR A 167 6.76 8.03 -10.37
N THR A 168 5.71 7.52 -9.72
CA THR A 168 4.71 8.39 -9.08
C THR A 168 5.30 9.14 -7.88
N GLY A 169 6.23 8.53 -7.13
CA GLY A 169 6.97 9.21 -6.06
C GLY A 169 7.81 10.37 -6.58
N TYR A 170 8.50 10.18 -7.69
CA TYR A 170 9.24 11.23 -8.38
C TYR A 170 8.32 12.39 -8.80
N LEU A 171 7.17 12.11 -9.43
CA LEU A 171 6.21 13.15 -9.83
C LEU A 171 5.72 13.98 -8.65
N TYR A 172 5.38 13.34 -7.52
CA TYR A 172 4.97 14.05 -6.31
C TYR A 172 6.10 14.95 -5.76
N THR A 173 7.34 14.49 -5.83
CA THR A 173 8.51 15.27 -5.39
C THR A 173 8.65 16.51 -6.26
N VAL A 174 8.65 16.36 -7.58
CA VAL A 174 8.75 17.49 -8.52
C VAL A 174 7.62 18.50 -8.30
N GLN A 175 6.37 18.04 -8.19
CA GLN A 175 5.21 18.91 -7.97
C GLN A 175 5.29 19.66 -6.63
N SER A 176 5.79 19.02 -5.59
CA SER A 176 5.92 19.63 -4.26
C SER A 176 6.90 20.80 -4.24
N PHE A 177 7.95 20.74 -5.03
CA PHE A 177 9.02 21.76 -5.06
C PHE A 177 8.92 22.73 -6.23
N ALA A 178 8.20 22.41 -7.32
CA ALA A 178 8.07 23.26 -8.51
C ALA A 178 7.50 24.65 -8.20
N LYS A 179 6.65 24.80 -7.20
CA LYS A 179 6.02 26.07 -6.81
C LYS A 179 6.93 26.96 -5.97
N LYS A 180 8.04 26.47 -5.41
CA LYS A 180 8.94 27.22 -4.53
C LYS A 180 10.20 27.75 -5.17
N SER A 181 10.67 27.20 -6.28
CA SER A 181 11.81 27.76 -7.04
C SER A 181 12.17 26.94 -8.27
N THR A 182 12.06 27.55 -9.41
CA THR A 182 12.64 27.04 -10.67
C THR A 182 14.18 26.95 -10.62
N TYR A 183 14.81 27.53 -9.61
CA TYR A 183 16.28 27.68 -9.51
C TYR A 183 16.97 26.78 -8.49
N TRP A 184 16.30 26.32 -7.40
CA TRP A 184 16.98 25.58 -6.34
C TRP A 184 17.10 24.06 -6.60
N PHE A 185 16.22 23.51 -7.43
CA PHE A 185 16.21 22.05 -7.68
C PHE A 185 17.41 21.60 -8.54
N PHE A 186 17.89 22.45 -9.44
CA PHE A 186 19.06 22.16 -10.28
C PHE A 186 20.41 22.31 -9.53
N LEU A 187 20.47 23.09 -8.47
CA LEU A 187 21.71 23.38 -7.73
C LEU A 187 22.07 22.34 -6.66
N TYR A 188 21.12 21.47 -6.27
CA TYR A 188 21.35 20.47 -5.22
C TYR A 188 21.52 19.03 -5.75
N ILE A 189 21.32 18.79 -7.06
CA ILE A 189 21.45 17.45 -7.68
C ILE A 189 22.77 17.37 -8.51
N LEU A 190 23.46 18.49 -8.73
CA LEU A 190 24.83 18.55 -9.28
C LEU A 190 25.85 18.70 -8.15
#